data_8144d015a65ada2f80e65d55d78d69fd
#
_entry.id   8144d015a65ada2f80e65d55d78d69fd
#
_cell.length_a   1.000
_cell.length_b   1.000
_cell.length_c   1.000
_cell.angle_alpha   90.00
_cell.angle_beta   90.00
_cell.angle_gamma   90.00
#
_symmetry.space_group_name_H-M   'P 1'
#
loop_
_entity.id
_entity.type
_entity.pdbx_description
1 polymer ?
#
loop_
_entity_poly.entity_id
_entity_poly.type
_entity_poly.pdbx_seq_one_letter_code
_entity_poly.pdbx_strand_id
1 'polypeptide(L)'
;VFILIGKLKYKFIVTCFAMGMLLISYTRVSAEETKEDKKPVDIEADSMDYDNFLDKYHAQGKVVIHYSGGVLNADDVELDNKNNIATARGNVLLKMGEDTLQGDKIVFNIENKTGVAYKGRAFYSRNHFYIKGDKIEKTGEQTYFIQQPRATTCDGDYPDWEIAGSEMDVTIEGYGLMKNARLVTEGLPV
;
A
#
# COMPACT_ATOMS: atom_id res chain seq x y z
N VAL A 1 -10.39 -26.37 17.77
CA VAL A 1 -11.82 -26.31 17.99
C VAL A 1 -12.43 -25.41 16.93
N PHE A 2 -13.20 -26.04 16.04
CA PHE A 2 -13.99 -25.36 15.03
C PHE A 2 -15.25 -24.80 15.67
N ILE A 3 -15.58 -23.54 15.38
CA ILE A 3 -16.93 -23.01 15.62
C ILE A 3 -17.48 -22.49 14.30
N LEU A 4 -18.51 -23.17 13.86
CA LEU A 4 -19.33 -22.93 12.67
C LEU A 4 -20.60 -22.18 13.12
N ILE A 5 -20.86 -20.98 12.65
CA ILE A 5 -22.17 -20.29 12.73
C ILE A 5 -22.24 -19.36 11.51
N GLY A 6 -23.24 -19.30 10.68
CA GLY A 6 -24.55 -19.90 10.58
C GLY A 6 -25.17 -19.44 9.25
N LYS A 7 -25.92 -20.34 8.66
CA LYS A 7 -26.63 -20.15 7.38
C LYS A 7 -27.75 -19.13 7.52
N LEU A 8 -27.84 -18.18 6.59
CA LEU A 8 -29.07 -17.43 6.38
C LEU A 8 -29.72 -17.86 5.08
N LYS A 9 -30.97 -18.30 5.23
CA LYS A 9 -31.82 -18.94 4.23
C LYS A 9 -32.31 -17.94 3.19
N TYR A 10 -32.11 -18.25 1.91
CA TYR A 10 -32.91 -17.68 0.83
C TYR A 10 -34.16 -18.53 0.61
N LYS A 11 -35.33 -17.96 0.83
CA LYS A 11 -36.60 -18.52 0.45
C LYS A 11 -36.90 -18.20 -1.01
N PHE A 12 -37.16 -19.28 -1.73
CA PHE A 12 -37.79 -19.37 -3.04
C PHE A 12 -39.11 -18.57 -3.11
N ILE A 13 -39.31 -17.86 -4.22
CA ILE A 13 -40.63 -17.67 -4.81
C ILE A 13 -40.52 -17.94 -6.29
N VAL A 14 -41.08 -19.07 -6.69
CA VAL A 14 -41.41 -19.44 -8.06
C VAL A 14 -42.90 -19.19 -8.23
N THR A 15 -43.31 -18.54 -9.28
CA THR A 15 -44.55 -18.70 -10.07
C THR A 15 -44.71 -17.51 -11.00
N CYS A 16 -44.96 -17.65 -12.22
CA CYS A 16 -45.81 -18.17 -13.26
C CYS A 16 -45.61 -17.31 -14.51
N PHE A 17 -45.22 -17.93 -15.58
CA PHE A 17 -45.96 -18.34 -16.76
C PHE A 17 -46.75 -17.20 -17.47
N ALA A 18 -46.37 -16.93 -18.69
CA ALA A 18 -47.10 -16.91 -19.93
C ALA A 18 -46.60 -15.84 -20.92
N MET A 19 -45.95 -16.31 -21.94
CA MET A 19 -46.28 -16.09 -23.36
C MET A 19 -46.54 -14.63 -23.84
N GLY A 20 -45.53 -14.10 -24.53
CA GLY A 20 -45.60 -12.83 -25.30
C GLY A 20 -44.45 -12.68 -26.23
N MET A 21 -44.65 -13.02 -27.46
CA MET A 21 -43.78 -13.15 -28.61
C MET A 21 -43.08 -11.83 -29.00
N LEU A 22 -41.83 -11.95 -29.42
CA LEU A 22 -41.13 -11.11 -30.41
C LEU A 22 -41.05 -9.59 -30.18
N LEU A 23 -39.85 -9.17 -29.82
CA LEU A 23 -39.07 -8.17 -30.59
C LEU A 23 -37.64 -8.20 -30.02
N ILE A 24 -36.76 -8.91 -30.74
CA ILE A 24 -35.31 -8.87 -30.49
C ILE A 24 -34.83 -7.51 -30.98
N SER A 25 -34.88 -6.53 -30.12
CA SER A 25 -34.11 -5.31 -30.25
C SER A 25 -32.69 -5.64 -29.85
N TYR A 26 -31.81 -5.81 -30.84
CA TYR A 26 -30.36 -5.83 -30.64
C TYR A 26 -29.94 -4.46 -30.12
N THR A 27 -30.03 -4.25 -28.82
CA THR A 27 -29.27 -3.18 -28.18
C THR A 27 -27.81 -3.59 -28.26
N ARG A 28 -27.07 -2.95 -29.15
CA ARG A 28 -25.61 -2.96 -29.07
C ARG A 28 -25.23 -2.35 -27.72
N VAL A 29 -24.87 -3.21 -26.77
CA VAL A 29 -24.12 -2.77 -25.61
C VAL A 29 -22.76 -2.38 -26.16
N SER A 30 -22.58 -1.10 -26.44
CA SER A 30 -21.25 -0.51 -26.55
C SER A 30 -20.64 -0.70 -25.17
N ALA A 31 -19.65 -1.59 -25.07
CA ALA A 31 -18.72 -1.58 -23.95
C ALA A 31 -17.99 -0.24 -24.06
N GLU A 32 -18.44 0.74 -23.30
CA GLU A 32 -17.71 1.96 -23.05
C GLU A 32 -16.47 1.51 -22.26
N GLU A 33 -15.33 1.43 -22.96
CA GLU A 33 -14.04 1.30 -22.30
C GLU A 33 -13.95 2.47 -21.34
N THR A 34 -14.15 2.21 -20.05
CA THR A 34 -13.85 3.16 -19.00
C THR A 34 -12.36 3.43 -19.11
N LYS A 35 -11.98 4.48 -19.84
CA LYS A 35 -10.64 5.05 -19.73
C LYS A 35 -10.47 5.39 -18.27
N GLU A 36 -9.67 4.58 -17.60
CA GLU A 36 -9.18 4.90 -16.26
C GLU A 36 -8.55 6.30 -16.38
N ASP A 37 -9.19 7.29 -15.75
CA ASP A 37 -8.70 8.68 -15.73
C ASP A 37 -7.35 8.63 -15.02
N LYS A 38 -6.27 8.52 -15.80
CA LYS A 38 -4.90 8.58 -15.29
C LYS A 38 -4.73 9.99 -14.72
N LYS A 39 -4.87 10.10 -13.39
CA LYS A 39 -4.61 11.36 -12.70
C LYS A 39 -3.20 11.81 -13.06
N PRO A 40 -3.00 13.08 -13.42
CA PRO A 40 -1.68 13.57 -13.77
C PRO A 40 -0.73 13.38 -12.60
N VAL A 41 0.48 12.93 -12.89
CA VAL A 41 1.60 12.91 -11.95
C VAL A 41 2.34 14.21 -12.15
N ASP A 42 2.52 14.96 -11.10
CA ASP A 42 3.32 16.18 -11.08
C ASP A 42 4.65 15.89 -10.37
N ILE A 43 5.77 16.24 -11.01
CA ILE A 43 7.12 15.94 -10.53
C ILE A 43 7.95 17.22 -10.52
N GLU A 44 8.49 17.57 -9.36
CA GLU A 44 9.47 18.63 -9.17
C GLU A 44 10.81 18.00 -8.77
N ALA A 45 11.91 18.46 -9.37
CA ALA A 45 13.27 18.01 -9.04
C ALA A 45 14.29 19.05 -9.49
N ASP A 46 15.51 19.01 -8.93
CA ASP A 46 16.61 19.87 -9.38
C ASP A 46 17.08 19.49 -10.80
N SER A 47 17.02 18.19 -11.16
CA SER A 47 17.28 17.69 -12.52
C SER A 47 16.38 16.50 -12.85
N MET A 48 16.05 16.36 -14.15
CA MET A 48 15.31 15.24 -14.67
C MET A 48 15.86 14.83 -16.03
N ASP A 49 16.16 13.54 -16.19
CA ASP A 49 16.69 12.92 -17.39
C ASP A 49 15.79 11.79 -17.86
N TYR A 50 15.75 11.55 -19.18
CA TYR A 50 15.05 10.40 -19.76
C TYR A 50 15.99 9.64 -20.69
N ASP A 51 16.21 8.36 -20.38
CA ASP A 51 16.91 7.42 -21.22
C ASP A 51 15.95 6.71 -22.16
N ASN A 52 15.97 7.11 -23.46
CA ASN A 52 15.13 6.52 -24.50
C ASN A 52 15.42 5.05 -24.79
N PHE A 53 16.66 4.59 -24.55
CA PHE A 53 17.07 3.22 -24.84
C PHE A 53 16.59 2.26 -23.74
N LEU A 54 16.69 2.67 -22.50
CA LEU A 54 16.26 1.90 -21.34
C LEU A 54 14.78 2.12 -21.02
N ASP A 55 14.16 3.17 -21.55
CA ASP A 55 12.81 3.66 -21.24
C ASP A 55 12.67 3.97 -19.72
N LYS A 56 13.62 4.77 -19.23
CA LYS A 56 13.70 5.16 -17.82
C LYS A 56 13.71 6.67 -17.64
N TYR A 57 12.96 7.13 -16.66
CA TYR A 57 13.05 8.48 -16.14
C TYR A 57 13.89 8.46 -14.86
N HIS A 58 14.73 9.50 -14.70
CA HIS A 58 15.54 9.68 -13.51
C HIS A 58 15.43 11.13 -13.05
N ALA A 59 14.96 11.34 -11.82
CA ALA A 59 14.84 12.63 -11.17
C ALA A 59 15.78 12.68 -9.97
N GLN A 60 16.55 13.78 -9.85
CA GLN A 60 17.53 13.95 -8.78
C GLN A 60 17.40 15.32 -8.12
N GLY A 61 17.69 15.37 -6.82
CA GLY A 61 17.75 16.55 -5.99
C GLY A 61 16.37 17.08 -5.61
N LYS A 62 16.03 16.98 -4.31
CA LYS A 62 14.78 17.48 -3.72
C LYS A 62 13.53 17.05 -4.50
N VAL A 63 13.51 15.78 -4.89
CA VAL A 63 12.40 15.26 -5.69
C VAL A 63 11.11 15.29 -4.90
N VAL A 64 10.08 15.93 -5.47
CA VAL A 64 8.70 15.94 -4.93
C VAL A 64 7.77 15.43 -6.01
N ILE A 65 7.02 14.37 -5.71
CA ILE A 65 6.05 13.77 -6.64
C ILE A 65 4.66 13.84 -6.02
N HIS A 66 3.73 14.50 -6.72
CA HIS A 66 2.32 14.52 -6.38
C HIS A 66 1.56 13.48 -7.21
N TYR A 67 0.98 12.50 -6.55
CA TYR A 67 0.22 11.43 -7.20
C TYR A 67 -0.97 10.99 -6.37
N SER A 68 -2.15 10.97 -6.99
CA SER A 68 -3.39 10.40 -6.42
C SER A 68 -3.74 10.88 -4.99
N GLY A 69 -3.41 12.15 -4.67
CA GLY A 69 -3.65 12.75 -3.34
C GLY A 69 -2.57 12.44 -2.31
N GLY A 70 -1.49 11.76 -2.72
CA GLY A 70 -0.27 11.57 -1.93
C GLY A 70 0.88 12.44 -2.41
N VAL A 71 1.88 12.59 -1.55
CA VAL A 71 3.14 13.30 -1.84
C VAL A 71 4.31 12.40 -1.47
N LEU A 72 5.20 12.15 -2.44
CA LEU A 72 6.47 11.48 -2.22
C LEU A 72 7.60 12.50 -2.25
N ASN A 73 8.44 12.51 -1.22
CA ASN A 73 9.69 13.26 -1.20
C ASN A 73 10.86 12.27 -1.19
N ALA A 74 11.92 12.55 -1.93
CA ALA A 74 13.14 11.75 -1.96
C ALA A 74 14.32 12.57 -2.48
N ASP A 75 15.54 12.05 -2.34
CA ASP A 75 16.72 12.67 -2.94
C ASP A 75 16.90 12.25 -4.40
N ASP A 76 16.45 11.02 -4.74
CA ASP A 76 16.60 10.37 -6.04
C ASP A 76 15.40 9.48 -6.35
N VAL A 77 14.87 9.58 -7.57
CA VAL A 77 13.77 8.72 -8.04
C VAL A 77 14.04 8.23 -9.46
N GLU A 78 13.98 6.93 -9.64
CA GLU A 78 14.05 6.26 -10.93
C GLU A 78 12.70 5.60 -11.24
N LEU A 79 12.17 5.82 -12.44
CA LEU A 79 10.98 5.14 -12.97
C LEU A 79 11.38 4.29 -14.17
N ASP A 80 11.27 2.99 -14.06
CA ASP A 80 11.42 2.02 -15.13
C ASP A 80 10.03 1.76 -15.76
N ASN A 81 9.77 2.36 -16.92
CA ASN A 81 8.48 2.23 -17.60
C ASN A 81 8.23 0.81 -18.12
N LYS A 82 9.28 0.10 -18.57
CA LYS A 82 9.14 -1.26 -19.11
C LYS A 82 8.65 -2.24 -18.06
N ASN A 83 9.14 -2.06 -16.82
CA ASN A 83 8.83 -2.96 -15.71
C ASN A 83 7.76 -2.39 -14.76
N ASN A 84 7.29 -1.17 -15.00
CA ASN A 84 6.37 -0.45 -14.12
C ASN A 84 6.89 -0.32 -12.67
N ILE A 85 8.20 -0.12 -12.50
CA ILE A 85 8.86 -0.04 -11.19
C ILE A 85 9.36 1.38 -10.95
N ALA A 86 8.88 1.98 -9.87
CA ALA A 86 9.44 3.21 -9.31
C ALA A 86 10.36 2.88 -8.14
N THR A 87 11.54 3.49 -8.10
CA THR A 87 12.50 3.36 -7.01
C THR A 87 12.86 4.74 -6.48
N ALA A 88 12.53 5.01 -5.24
CA ALA A 88 12.93 6.23 -4.52
C ALA A 88 14.06 5.91 -3.53
N ARG A 89 15.05 6.78 -3.42
CA ARG A 89 16.23 6.63 -2.54
C ARG A 89 16.54 7.94 -1.83
N GLY A 90 17.09 7.83 -0.64
CA GLY A 90 17.53 8.94 0.19
C GLY A 90 16.37 9.75 0.76
N ASN A 91 16.29 9.81 2.09
CA ASN A 91 15.29 10.59 2.84
C ASN A 91 13.85 10.40 2.34
N VAL A 92 13.51 9.16 1.96
CA VAL A 92 12.21 8.89 1.33
C VAL A 92 11.09 9.07 2.35
N LEU A 93 10.13 9.94 2.02
CA LEU A 93 8.91 10.19 2.79
C LEU A 93 7.70 10.19 1.85
N LEU A 94 6.85 9.19 1.99
CA LEU A 94 5.55 9.13 1.35
C LEU A 94 4.47 9.55 2.37
N LYS A 95 3.63 10.51 1.98
CA LYS A 95 2.46 10.95 2.74
C LYS A 95 1.19 10.66 1.93
N MET A 96 0.19 10.08 2.59
CA MET A 96 -1.14 9.86 2.03
C MET A 96 -2.19 10.31 3.06
N GLY A 97 -2.67 11.53 2.92
CA GLY A 97 -3.44 12.18 3.98
C GLY A 97 -2.59 12.38 5.22
N GLU A 98 -3.02 11.80 6.36
CA GLU A 98 -2.27 11.84 7.61
C GLU A 98 -1.31 10.63 7.79
N ASP A 99 -1.45 9.60 6.94
CA ASP A 99 -0.58 8.43 6.98
C ASP A 99 0.78 8.74 6.39
N THR A 100 1.83 8.16 6.96
CA THR A 100 3.20 8.35 6.45
C THR A 100 3.95 7.04 6.36
N LEU A 101 4.84 6.94 5.36
CA LEU A 101 5.83 5.89 5.22
C LEU A 101 7.19 6.53 4.92
N GLN A 102 8.16 6.27 5.76
CA GLN A 102 9.55 6.70 5.60
C GLN A 102 10.45 5.50 5.35
N GLY A 103 11.59 5.72 4.71
CA GLY A 103 12.61 4.69 4.52
C GLY A 103 13.85 5.22 3.83
N ASP A 104 14.93 4.43 3.84
CA ASP A 104 16.15 4.75 3.09
C ASP A 104 15.94 4.54 1.59
N LYS A 105 15.11 3.55 1.25
CA LYS A 105 14.74 3.19 -0.12
C LYS A 105 13.35 2.63 -0.15
N ILE A 106 12.54 3.07 -1.13
CA ILE A 106 11.23 2.49 -1.44
C ILE A 106 11.23 2.04 -2.90
N VAL A 107 10.85 0.78 -3.13
CA VAL A 107 10.62 0.22 -4.46
C VAL A 107 9.14 -0.10 -4.58
N PHE A 108 8.50 0.39 -5.62
CA PHE A 108 7.07 0.22 -5.83
C PHE A 108 6.77 -0.25 -7.25
N ASN A 109 5.99 -1.31 -7.38
CA ASN A 109 5.44 -1.73 -8.65
C ASN A 109 4.08 -1.05 -8.86
N ILE A 110 4.00 -0.21 -9.91
CA ILE A 110 2.85 0.65 -10.19
C ILE A 110 1.65 -0.17 -10.68
N GLU A 111 1.90 -1.25 -11.41
CA GLU A 111 0.87 -2.09 -12.02
C GLU A 111 0.10 -2.90 -10.96
N ASN A 112 0.82 -3.67 -10.14
CA ASN A 112 0.20 -4.54 -9.14
C ASN A 112 0.02 -3.85 -7.77
N LYS A 113 0.46 -2.58 -7.63
CA LYS A 113 0.34 -1.76 -6.40
C LYS A 113 1.00 -2.40 -5.17
N THR A 114 2.07 -3.17 -5.39
CA THR A 114 2.91 -3.77 -4.34
C THR A 114 4.23 -3.02 -4.21
N GLY A 115 4.92 -3.19 -3.09
CA GLY A 115 6.19 -2.50 -2.91
C GLY A 115 6.91 -2.88 -1.63
N VAL A 116 8.13 -2.36 -1.50
CA VAL A 116 9.02 -2.62 -0.38
C VAL A 116 9.67 -1.33 0.08
N ALA A 117 9.56 -1.05 1.38
CA ALA A 117 10.33 0.00 2.05
C ALA A 117 11.43 -0.66 2.91
N TYR A 118 12.67 -0.25 2.69
CA TYR A 118 13.84 -0.69 3.47
C TYR A 118 14.09 0.30 4.61
N LYS A 119 14.35 -0.24 5.80
CA LYS A 119 14.43 0.51 7.07
C LYS A 119 13.21 1.40 7.25
N GLY A 120 12.04 0.75 7.01
CA GLY A 120 10.77 1.43 6.96
C GLY A 120 10.28 1.87 8.34
N ARG A 121 9.66 3.06 8.37
CA ARG A 121 8.87 3.57 9.49
C ARG A 121 7.54 4.05 8.96
N ALA A 122 6.46 3.41 9.37
CA ALA A 122 5.10 3.76 8.96
C ALA A 122 4.33 4.31 10.16
N PHE A 123 3.49 5.33 9.89
CA PHE A 123 2.48 5.82 10.80
C PHE A 123 1.11 5.66 10.14
N TYR A 124 0.19 5.02 10.84
CA TYR A 124 -1.20 4.86 10.45
C TYR A 124 -2.08 5.68 11.38
N SER A 125 -2.61 6.77 10.87
CA SER A 125 -3.28 7.84 11.64
C SER A 125 -4.57 7.36 12.31
N ARG A 126 -5.35 6.53 11.60
CA ARG A 126 -6.67 6.07 12.06
C ARG A 126 -6.65 5.41 13.44
N ASN A 127 -5.59 4.64 13.73
CA ASN A 127 -5.42 3.92 15.00
C ASN A 127 -4.26 4.45 15.83
N HIS A 128 -3.65 5.55 15.39
CA HIS A 128 -2.46 6.15 15.99
C HIS A 128 -1.37 5.10 16.22
N PHE A 129 -0.97 4.41 15.13
CA PHE A 129 -0.11 3.24 15.22
C PHE A 129 1.18 3.44 14.43
N TYR A 130 2.29 3.21 15.09
CA TYR A 130 3.63 3.28 14.51
C TYR A 130 4.20 1.89 14.34
N ILE A 131 4.75 1.61 13.16
CA ILE A 131 5.50 0.39 12.87
C ILE A 131 6.86 0.77 12.30
N LYS A 132 7.92 0.18 12.83
CA LYS A 132 9.27 0.21 12.28
C LYS A 132 9.66 -1.21 11.87
N GLY A 133 10.50 -1.35 10.83
CA GLY A 133 11.03 -2.65 10.42
C GLY A 133 12.21 -2.49 9.47
N ASP A 134 13.08 -3.49 9.42
CA ASP A 134 14.19 -3.51 8.46
C ASP A 134 13.67 -3.57 7.02
N LYS A 135 12.53 -4.24 6.84
CA LYS A 135 11.80 -4.32 5.57
C LYS A 135 10.31 -4.28 5.86
N ILE A 136 9.58 -3.38 5.21
CA ILE A 136 8.12 -3.35 5.17
C ILE A 136 7.71 -3.61 3.74
N GLU A 137 7.04 -4.73 3.50
CA GLU A 137 6.61 -5.18 2.18
C GLU A 137 5.09 -5.15 2.07
N LYS A 138 4.56 -4.42 1.10
CA LYS A 138 3.15 -4.48 0.72
C LYS A 138 2.97 -5.64 -0.25
N THR A 139 2.35 -6.73 0.21
CA THR A 139 2.18 -7.99 -0.52
C THR A 139 0.84 -8.09 -1.25
N GLY A 140 -0.11 -7.19 -0.92
CA GLY A 140 -1.42 -7.12 -1.54
C GLY A 140 -2.10 -5.80 -1.24
N GLU A 141 -3.39 -5.69 -1.54
CA GLU A 141 -4.12 -4.42 -1.41
C GLU A 141 -4.09 -3.88 0.03
N GLN A 142 -4.34 -4.75 1.01
CA GLN A 142 -4.38 -4.40 2.44
C GLN A 142 -3.42 -5.26 3.28
N THR A 143 -2.53 -6.04 2.66
CA THR A 143 -1.66 -6.97 3.35
C THR A 143 -0.20 -6.53 3.30
N TYR A 144 0.47 -6.68 4.44
CA TYR A 144 1.86 -6.28 4.63
C TYR A 144 2.63 -7.37 5.36
N PHE A 145 3.88 -7.56 4.97
CA PHE A 145 4.86 -8.39 5.66
C PHE A 145 6.00 -7.51 6.17
N ILE A 146 6.37 -7.66 7.44
CA ILE A 146 7.38 -6.81 8.09
C ILE A 146 8.45 -7.69 8.72
N GLN A 147 9.71 -7.40 8.42
CA GLN A 147 10.86 -8.04 9.04
C GLN A 147 11.38 -7.17 10.20
N GLN A 148 11.73 -7.81 11.31
CA GLN A 148 12.18 -7.18 12.57
C GLN A 148 11.23 -6.05 13.03
N PRO A 149 9.90 -6.34 13.12
CA PRO A 149 8.91 -5.34 13.46
C PRO A 149 9.09 -4.82 14.88
N ARG A 150 8.86 -3.51 15.04
CA ARG A 150 8.63 -2.83 16.32
C ARG A 150 7.39 -1.97 16.17
N ALA A 151 6.41 -2.17 17.01
CA ALA A 151 5.09 -1.56 16.89
C ALA A 151 4.65 -0.94 18.21
N THR A 152 4.11 0.29 18.16
CA THR A 152 3.64 1.04 19.33
C THR A 152 2.53 2.02 18.95
N THR A 153 1.78 2.50 19.93
CA THR A 153 0.87 3.65 19.81
C THR A 153 1.42 4.90 20.52
N CYS A 154 2.63 4.83 21.07
CA CYS A 154 3.27 5.98 21.70
C CYS A 154 3.96 6.85 20.66
N ASP A 155 3.88 8.17 20.83
CA ASP A 155 4.60 9.14 20.04
C ASP A 155 6.10 9.17 20.37
N GLY A 156 6.88 9.64 19.39
CA GLY A 156 8.30 9.92 19.57
C GLY A 156 9.21 8.73 19.27
N ASP A 157 10.51 8.97 19.46
CA ASP A 157 11.55 7.99 19.12
C ASP A 157 11.81 6.98 20.24
N TYR A 158 11.41 7.32 21.46
CA TYR A 158 11.59 6.50 22.69
C TYR A 158 10.22 6.23 23.30
N PRO A 159 9.46 5.26 22.78
CA PRO A 159 8.14 4.94 23.31
C PRO A 159 8.24 4.27 24.68
N ASP A 160 7.27 4.54 25.57
CA ASP A 160 7.19 3.90 26.90
C ASP A 160 7.04 2.37 26.76
N TRP A 161 6.40 1.91 25.70
CA TRP A 161 6.27 0.49 25.37
C TRP A 161 6.26 0.26 23.85
N GLU A 162 6.73 -0.88 23.45
CA GLU A 162 6.57 -1.39 22.08
C GLU A 162 6.51 -2.92 22.08
N ILE A 163 5.89 -3.49 21.06
CA ILE A 163 5.96 -4.92 20.80
C ILE A 163 6.98 -5.13 19.68
N ALA A 164 8.00 -5.95 19.94
CA ALA A 164 9.02 -6.31 18.98
C ALA A 164 8.94 -7.80 18.64
N GLY A 165 9.32 -8.16 17.42
CA GLY A 165 9.31 -9.55 16.96
C GLY A 165 10.30 -9.77 15.82
N SER A 166 10.34 -11.01 15.30
CA SER A 166 11.19 -11.36 14.15
C SER A 166 10.51 -11.08 12.81
N GLU A 167 9.22 -11.35 12.72
CA GLU A 167 8.40 -11.18 11.53
C GLU A 167 6.98 -10.80 11.94
N MET A 168 6.28 -10.05 11.09
CA MET A 168 4.88 -9.72 11.29
C MET A 168 4.13 -9.73 9.97
N ASP A 169 3.00 -10.43 9.94
CA ASP A 169 2.01 -10.34 8.88
C ASP A 169 0.86 -9.44 9.35
N VAL A 170 0.50 -8.44 8.57
CA VAL A 170 -0.57 -7.47 8.91
C VAL A 170 -1.59 -7.41 7.78
N THR A 171 -2.86 -7.46 8.16
CA THR A 171 -3.97 -7.08 7.28
C THR A 171 -4.62 -5.82 7.86
N ILE A 172 -4.64 -4.73 7.10
CA ILE A 172 -5.29 -3.47 7.52
C ILE A 172 -6.76 -3.73 7.79
N GLU A 173 -7.28 -3.21 8.89
CA GLU A 173 -8.63 -3.47 9.41
C GLU A 173 -8.91 -4.96 9.75
N GLY A 174 -7.86 -5.77 9.81
CA GLY A 174 -7.91 -7.19 10.15
C GLY A 174 -7.02 -7.53 11.34
N TYR A 175 -6.12 -8.50 11.15
CA TYR A 175 -5.25 -9.01 12.20
C TYR A 175 -3.78 -8.73 11.90
N GLY A 176 -2.99 -8.57 12.96
CA GLY A 176 -1.54 -8.66 12.94
C GLY A 176 -1.07 -9.94 13.63
N LEU A 177 -0.26 -10.75 12.95
CA LEU A 177 0.38 -11.94 13.50
C LEU A 177 1.88 -11.69 13.61
N MET A 178 2.42 -11.73 14.82
CA MET A 178 3.84 -11.49 15.07
C MET A 178 4.51 -12.76 15.59
N LYS A 179 5.63 -13.14 14.97
CA LYS A 179 6.48 -14.25 15.44
C LYS A 179 7.50 -13.76 16.46
N ASN A 180 7.76 -14.58 17.46
CA ASN A 180 8.72 -14.28 18.56
C ASN A 180 8.44 -12.93 19.21
N ALA A 181 7.17 -12.64 19.44
CA ALA A 181 6.73 -11.38 20.03
C ALA A 181 7.23 -11.24 21.46
N ARG A 182 7.74 -10.04 21.79
CA ARG A 182 8.15 -9.64 23.14
C ARG A 182 7.70 -8.22 23.41
N LEU A 183 7.31 -7.94 24.63
CA LEU A 183 7.07 -6.58 25.09
C LEU A 183 8.42 -5.95 25.45
N VAL A 184 8.60 -4.69 25.08
CA VAL A 184 9.76 -3.88 25.44
C VAL A 184 9.22 -2.63 26.12
N THR A 185 9.70 -2.33 27.32
CA THR A 185 9.35 -1.12 28.08
C THR A 185 10.62 -0.36 28.38
N GLU A 186 10.61 0.96 28.18
CA GLU A 186 11.78 1.83 28.36
C GLU A 186 13.07 1.29 27.68
N GLY A 187 12.91 0.60 26.55
CA GLY A 187 14.00 0.00 25.79
C GLY A 187 14.51 -1.34 26.32
N LEU A 188 13.96 -1.87 27.41
CA LEU A 188 14.33 -3.15 28.02
C LEU A 188 13.26 -4.22 27.74
N PRO A 189 13.62 -5.45 27.31
CA PRO A 189 12.68 -6.55 27.16
C PRO A 189 12.16 -7.00 28.55
N VAL A 190 10.85 -7.24 28.62
CA VAL A 190 10.15 -7.74 29.83
C VAL A 190 9.73 -9.18 29.63
#